data_249b9f8a5e0be99e24abf8cfcf1b4dfd
#
_entry.id   249b9f8a5e0be99e24abf8cfcf1b4dfd
#
_cell.length_a   1.000
_cell.length_b   1.000
_cell.length_c   1.000
_cell.angle_alpha   90.00
_cell.angle_beta   90.00
_cell.angle_gamma   90.00
#
_symmetry.space_group_name_H-M   'P 1'
#
loop_
_entity.id
_entity.type
_entity.pdbx_description
1 polymer ?
#
loop_
_entity_poly.entity_id
_entity_poly.type
_entity_poly.pdbx_seq_one_letter_code
_entity_poly.pdbx_strand_id
1 'polypeptide(L)'
;YNGHLLKYSNDGAVYTTVNNDVIWNQSFEMQEPTVSICQKYVAFADSDGKEIYVMDDSGTQGKFKVTMPVIKMDVSAHGTVAVLMEDDGTSYLALYSKSGEQLAEGAIHVENGGTPLAIALSADGQKLAVSSMDIHDGSVKSTVSFYNFGAVGENKVDHIVASYSYADTVIPELTYIGSDHVLAFS
;
A
#
# COMPACT_ATOMS: atom_id res chain seq x y z
N TYR A 1 -17.73 3.76 -2.66
CA TYR A 1 -17.17 2.47 -2.28
C TYR A 1 -18.32 1.50 -2.03
N ASN A 2 -18.35 0.36 -2.72
CA ASN A 2 -19.43 -0.66 -2.63
C ASN A 2 -20.87 -0.12 -2.80
N GLY A 3 -21.08 0.90 -3.62
CA GLY A 3 -22.40 1.53 -3.80
C GLY A 3 -22.85 2.41 -2.64
N HIS A 4 -21.98 2.69 -1.69
CA HIS A 4 -22.20 3.53 -0.51
C HIS A 4 -21.20 4.68 -0.46
N LEU A 5 -21.36 5.58 0.49
CA LEU A 5 -20.51 6.77 0.66
C LEU A 5 -19.58 6.60 1.86
N LEU A 6 -18.28 6.66 1.61
CA LEU A 6 -17.26 6.74 2.65
C LEU A 6 -16.81 8.21 2.78
N LYS A 7 -16.95 8.77 3.98
CA LYS A 7 -16.43 10.08 4.35
C LYS A 7 -15.38 9.91 5.41
N TYR A 8 -14.27 10.62 5.29
CA TYR A 8 -13.22 10.59 6.31
C TYR A 8 -12.58 11.96 6.50
N SER A 9 -12.00 12.16 7.66
CA SER A 9 -11.26 13.33 8.09
C SER A 9 -10.14 12.92 9.04
N ASN A 10 -9.45 13.89 9.64
CA ASN A 10 -8.43 13.63 10.65
C ASN A 10 -8.96 12.95 11.92
N ASP A 11 -10.26 13.11 12.21
CA ASP A 11 -10.89 12.63 13.45
C ASP A 11 -11.59 11.28 13.30
N GLY A 12 -11.68 10.74 12.07
CA GLY A 12 -12.34 9.48 11.84
C GLY A 12 -12.96 9.31 10.45
N ALA A 13 -13.67 8.20 10.28
CA ALA A 13 -14.35 7.85 9.06
C ALA A 13 -15.80 7.39 9.33
N VAL A 14 -16.71 7.75 8.45
CA VAL A 14 -18.13 7.37 8.48
C VAL A 14 -18.51 6.73 7.16
N TYR A 15 -19.11 5.56 7.24
CA TYR A 15 -19.64 4.84 6.08
C TYR A 15 -21.16 4.86 6.13
N THR A 16 -21.78 5.33 5.06
CA THR A 16 -23.21 5.54 4.99
C THR A 16 -23.80 4.98 3.72
N THR A 17 -25.10 4.64 3.75
CA THR A 17 -25.87 4.39 2.56
C THR A 17 -25.98 5.66 1.69
N VAL A 18 -26.47 5.51 0.46
CA VAL A 18 -26.79 6.66 -0.42
C VAL A 18 -27.88 7.58 0.17
N ASN A 19 -28.69 7.06 1.10
CA ASN A 19 -29.72 7.82 1.82
C ASN A 19 -29.15 8.48 3.10
N ASN A 20 -27.85 8.40 3.33
CA ASN A 20 -27.14 8.92 4.49
C ASN A 20 -27.43 8.19 5.83
N ASP A 21 -27.95 6.96 5.77
CA ASP A 21 -28.05 6.10 6.97
C ASP A 21 -26.66 5.59 7.33
N VAL A 22 -26.26 5.76 8.59
CA VAL A 22 -24.92 5.32 9.04
C VAL A 22 -24.87 3.79 9.13
N ILE A 23 -23.90 3.20 8.42
CA ILE A 23 -23.60 1.76 8.48
C ILE A 23 -22.60 1.53 9.61
N TRP A 24 -21.50 2.30 9.65
CA TRP A 24 -20.55 2.33 10.74
C TRP A 24 -19.86 3.70 10.86
N ASN A 25 -19.29 3.93 12.04
CA ASN A 25 -18.49 5.11 12.36
C ASN A 25 -17.25 4.63 13.12
N GLN A 26 -16.08 5.09 12.70
CA GLN A 26 -14.79 4.81 13.33
C GLN A 26 -14.08 6.10 13.66
N SER A 27 -13.79 6.32 14.94
CA SER A 27 -12.94 7.44 15.38
C SER A 27 -11.47 7.04 15.39
N PHE A 28 -10.63 7.94 14.93
CA PHE A 28 -9.18 7.89 15.04
C PHE A 28 -8.65 9.34 15.11
N GLU A 29 -7.39 9.49 15.48
CA GLU A 29 -6.69 10.78 15.43
C GLU A 29 -5.51 10.62 14.46
N MET A 30 -5.61 11.23 13.28
CA MET A 30 -4.59 11.23 12.25
C MET A 30 -4.31 12.66 11.81
N GLN A 31 -3.08 12.97 11.45
CA GLN A 31 -2.72 14.30 10.96
C GLN A 31 -2.93 14.40 9.45
N GLU A 32 -2.54 13.38 8.73
CA GLU A 32 -2.67 13.28 7.27
C GLU A 32 -3.16 11.88 6.88
N PRO A 33 -4.48 11.59 7.01
CA PRO A 33 -5.00 10.27 6.75
C PRO A 33 -4.88 9.89 5.27
N THR A 34 -4.24 8.76 5.00
CA THR A 34 -4.21 8.11 3.69
C THR A 34 -5.21 6.97 3.66
N VAL A 35 -5.80 6.72 2.49
CA VAL A 35 -6.84 5.72 2.29
C VAL A 35 -6.52 4.86 1.08
N SER A 36 -6.60 3.55 1.24
CA SER A 36 -6.63 2.59 0.14
C SER A 36 -7.91 1.76 0.18
N ILE A 37 -8.47 1.47 -0.99
CA ILE A 37 -9.74 0.74 -1.14
C ILE A 37 -9.58 -0.36 -2.18
N CYS A 38 -9.94 -1.59 -1.80
CA CYS A 38 -10.04 -2.70 -2.72
C CYS A 38 -11.29 -3.52 -2.43
N GLN A 39 -12.22 -3.53 -3.37
CA GLN A 39 -13.52 -4.21 -3.21
C GLN A 39 -14.22 -3.78 -1.91
N LYS A 40 -14.45 -4.73 -0.98
CA LYS A 40 -15.13 -4.45 0.29
C LYS A 40 -14.21 -3.95 1.40
N TYR A 41 -12.88 -3.98 1.21
CA TYR A 41 -11.93 -3.53 2.23
C TYR A 41 -11.49 -2.09 1.98
N VAL A 42 -11.34 -1.38 3.07
CA VAL A 42 -10.73 -0.07 3.13
C VAL A 42 -9.70 -0.07 4.26
N ALA A 43 -8.53 0.49 3.99
CA ALA A 43 -7.51 0.69 4.99
C ALA A 43 -7.21 2.17 5.15
N PHE A 44 -6.98 2.60 6.38
CA PHE A 44 -6.56 3.96 6.75
C PHE A 44 -5.22 3.88 7.48
N ALA A 45 -4.33 4.79 7.15
CA ALA A 45 -3.10 5.03 7.88
C ALA A 45 -2.85 6.53 7.98
N ASP A 46 -2.14 6.95 9.01
CA ASP A 46 -1.61 8.32 9.08
C ASP A 46 -0.29 8.38 8.31
N SER A 47 -0.13 9.36 7.44
CA SER A 47 1.16 9.67 6.80
C SER A 47 2.16 10.02 7.89
N ASP A 48 3.36 9.47 7.83
CA ASP A 48 4.39 9.55 8.89
C ASP A 48 3.96 9.00 10.27
N GLY A 49 2.77 8.42 10.38
CA GLY A 49 2.27 7.72 11.56
C GLY A 49 2.55 6.23 11.51
N LYS A 50 2.08 5.50 12.52
CA LYS A 50 2.31 4.06 12.67
C LYS A 50 1.02 3.26 12.86
N GLU A 51 -0.14 3.89 12.99
CA GLU A 51 -1.42 3.20 13.18
C GLU A 51 -2.09 2.90 11.84
N ILE A 52 -2.59 1.67 11.72
CA ILE A 52 -3.36 1.21 10.57
C ILE A 52 -4.71 0.67 11.05
N TYR A 53 -5.76 1.07 10.36
CA TYR A 53 -7.11 0.55 10.52
C TYR A 53 -7.53 -0.17 9.24
N VAL A 54 -8.03 -1.39 9.38
CA VAL A 54 -8.62 -2.15 8.27
C VAL A 54 -10.09 -2.35 8.54
N MET A 55 -10.93 -1.98 7.59
CA MET A 55 -12.38 -1.99 7.72
C MET A 55 -13.02 -2.70 6.53
N ASP A 56 -14.21 -3.18 6.69
CA ASP A 56 -15.11 -3.63 5.62
C ASP A 56 -16.54 -3.16 5.85
N ASP A 57 -17.51 -3.70 5.11
CA ASP A 57 -18.92 -3.33 5.24
C ASP A 57 -19.50 -3.60 6.64
N SER A 58 -18.89 -4.48 7.42
CA SER A 58 -19.31 -4.80 8.80
C SER A 58 -18.63 -3.92 9.88
N GLY A 59 -17.68 -3.07 9.48
CA GLY A 59 -16.90 -2.22 10.38
C GLY A 59 -15.45 -2.66 10.51
N THR A 60 -14.85 -2.39 11.67
CA THR A 60 -13.42 -2.62 11.93
C THR A 60 -13.08 -4.12 11.92
N GLN A 61 -12.15 -4.49 11.04
CA GLN A 61 -11.60 -5.85 10.92
C GLN A 61 -10.26 -5.97 11.65
N GLY A 62 -9.54 -4.87 11.78
CA GLY A 62 -8.31 -4.80 12.56
C GLY A 62 -7.86 -3.37 12.80
N LYS A 63 -7.13 -3.22 13.90
CA LYS A 63 -6.36 -2.04 14.26
C LYS A 63 -5.02 -2.50 14.79
N PHE A 64 -3.94 -2.03 14.18
CA PHE A 64 -2.59 -2.41 14.59
C PHE A 64 -1.58 -1.28 14.36
N LYS A 65 -0.39 -1.46 14.94
CA LYS A 65 0.73 -0.54 14.75
C LYS A 65 1.84 -1.24 14.00
N VAL A 66 2.41 -0.54 13.04
CA VAL A 66 3.65 -0.91 12.37
C VAL A 66 4.87 -0.37 13.14
N THR A 67 6.04 -0.88 12.83
CA THR A 67 7.28 -0.57 13.57
C THR A 67 7.84 0.81 13.21
N MET A 68 7.66 1.26 11.98
CA MET A 68 8.22 2.49 11.41
C MET A 68 7.12 3.36 10.82
N PRO A 69 7.36 4.67 10.57
CA PRO A 69 6.40 5.56 9.95
C PRO A 69 5.95 5.09 8.56
N VAL A 70 4.64 5.19 8.30
CA VAL A 70 4.02 4.80 7.03
C VAL A 70 4.22 5.90 5.99
N ILE A 71 4.74 5.53 4.80
CA ILE A 71 4.86 6.42 3.64
C ILE A 71 3.75 6.16 2.64
N LYS A 72 3.52 4.89 2.33
CA LYS A 72 2.48 4.43 1.40
C LYS A 72 1.84 3.16 1.93
N MET A 73 0.59 2.97 1.56
CA MET A 73 -0.17 1.79 1.94
C MET A 73 -1.09 1.40 0.79
N ASP A 74 -1.29 0.09 0.61
CA ASP A 74 -2.31 -0.43 -0.29
C ASP A 74 -2.97 -1.68 0.29
N VAL A 75 -4.26 -1.90 -0.02
CA VAL A 75 -5.07 -3.00 0.53
C VAL A 75 -5.57 -3.92 -0.58
N SER A 76 -5.58 -5.22 -0.32
CA SER A 76 -6.12 -6.25 -1.23
C SER A 76 -7.62 -6.50 -1.02
N ALA A 77 -8.22 -7.26 -1.94
CA ALA A 77 -9.62 -7.71 -1.84
C ALA A 77 -9.88 -8.69 -0.67
N HIS A 78 -8.84 -9.15 0.00
CA HIS A 78 -8.91 -10.04 1.17
C HIS A 78 -8.53 -9.34 2.48
N GLY A 79 -8.20 -8.04 2.42
CA GLY A 79 -7.79 -7.24 3.56
C GLY A 79 -6.30 -7.38 3.93
N THR A 80 -5.48 -8.02 3.09
CA THR A 80 -4.03 -7.93 3.21
C THR A 80 -3.60 -6.49 2.95
N VAL A 81 -2.71 -5.94 3.77
CA VAL A 81 -2.21 -4.57 3.66
C VAL A 81 -0.72 -4.61 3.33
N ALA A 82 -0.34 -4.01 2.21
CA ALA A 82 1.05 -3.69 1.90
C ALA A 82 1.38 -2.31 2.47
N VAL A 83 2.50 -2.20 3.15
CA VAL A 83 2.94 -0.96 3.79
C VAL A 83 4.37 -0.67 3.39
N LEU A 84 4.59 0.51 2.83
CA LEU A 84 5.91 1.08 2.64
C LEU A 84 6.18 2.01 3.83
N MET A 85 7.26 1.76 4.54
CA MET A 85 7.70 2.50 5.72
C MET A 85 9.11 3.04 5.49
N GLU A 86 9.53 4.02 6.27
CA GLU A 86 10.90 4.54 6.22
C GLU A 86 11.46 4.74 7.61
N ASP A 87 12.74 4.42 7.77
CA ASP A 87 13.52 4.74 8.94
C ASP A 87 14.96 5.05 8.53
N ASP A 88 15.45 6.22 8.95
CA ASP A 88 16.84 6.70 8.72
C ASP A 88 17.32 6.53 7.26
N GLY A 89 16.44 6.93 6.30
CA GLY A 89 16.74 6.89 4.86
C GLY A 89 16.72 5.50 4.23
N THR A 90 16.27 4.49 4.96
CA THR A 90 16.01 3.14 4.44
C THR A 90 14.52 2.89 4.35
N SER A 91 14.06 2.46 3.19
CA SER A 91 12.66 2.09 2.99
C SER A 91 12.45 0.61 3.26
N TYR A 92 11.37 0.29 3.96
CA TYR A 92 10.97 -1.06 4.32
C TYR A 92 9.59 -1.36 3.75
N LEU A 93 9.46 -2.53 3.17
CA LEU A 93 8.22 -3.03 2.62
C LEU A 93 7.74 -4.20 3.47
N ALA A 94 6.51 -4.14 3.94
CA ALA A 94 5.93 -5.24 4.71
C ALA A 94 4.49 -5.54 4.28
N LEU A 95 4.10 -6.80 4.41
CA LEU A 95 2.72 -7.25 4.25
C LEU A 95 2.16 -7.65 5.61
N TYR A 96 0.95 -7.20 5.87
CA TYR A 96 0.19 -7.55 7.07
C TYR A 96 -1.14 -8.18 6.72
N SER A 97 -1.58 -9.14 7.51
CA SER A 97 -2.97 -9.58 7.47
C SER A 97 -3.90 -8.45 7.94
N LYS A 98 -5.19 -8.55 7.67
CA LYS A 98 -6.18 -7.58 8.17
C LYS A 98 -6.20 -7.44 9.70
N SER A 99 -5.73 -8.43 10.44
CA SER A 99 -5.63 -8.40 11.91
C SER A 99 -4.30 -7.86 12.44
N GLY A 100 -3.35 -7.52 11.54
CA GLY A 100 -2.04 -6.99 11.90
C GLY A 100 -0.94 -8.04 12.10
N GLU A 101 -1.17 -9.29 11.72
CA GLU A 101 -0.11 -10.29 11.66
C GLU A 101 0.81 -9.97 10.49
N GLN A 102 2.12 -9.85 10.74
CA GLN A 102 3.11 -9.61 9.70
C GLN A 102 3.31 -10.90 8.89
N LEU A 103 3.02 -10.83 7.60
CA LEU A 103 3.10 -11.96 6.67
C LEU A 103 4.46 -12.02 5.94
N ALA A 104 5.02 -10.85 5.63
CA ALA A 104 6.32 -10.71 4.97
C ALA A 104 6.93 -9.34 5.26
N GLU A 105 8.26 -9.25 5.15
CA GLU A 105 9.01 -8.00 5.25
C GLU A 105 10.23 -8.06 4.33
N GLY A 106 10.63 -6.92 3.77
CA GLY A 106 11.83 -6.74 2.98
C GLY A 106 12.33 -5.30 3.06
N ALA A 107 13.64 -5.09 2.95
CA ALA A 107 14.24 -3.77 2.87
C ALA A 107 14.49 -3.35 1.42
N ILE A 108 14.16 -2.10 1.08
CA ILE A 108 14.49 -1.46 -0.18
C ILE A 108 15.62 -0.47 0.09
N HIS A 109 16.83 -0.79 -0.33
CA HIS A 109 17.97 0.10 -0.16
C HIS A 109 17.98 1.15 -1.27
N VAL A 110 17.87 2.43 -0.90
CA VAL A 110 17.87 3.57 -1.83
C VAL A 110 19.12 3.58 -2.72
N GLU A 111 20.29 3.22 -2.18
CA GLU A 111 21.57 3.17 -2.92
C GLU A 111 21.53 2.23 -4.14
N ASN A 112 20.71 1.18 -4.10
CA ASN A 112 20.62 0.18 -5.16
C ASN A 112 19.26 0.16 -5.87
N GLY A 113 18.22 0.72 -5.26
CA GLY A 113 16.84 0.64 -5.75
C GLY A 113 16.17 1.99 -6.05
N GLY A 114 16.83 3.11 -5.70
CA GLY A 114 16.24 4.44 -5.78
C GLY A 114 15.18 4.70 -4.70
N THR A 115 14.64 5.92 -4.66
CA THR A 115 13.58 6.32 -3.73
C THR A 115 12.23 5.76 -4.17
N PRO A 116 11.53 4.96 -3.36
CA PRO A 116 10.20 4.46 -3.71
C PRO A 116 9.19 5.61 -3.85
N LEU A 117 8.42 5.60 -4.94
CA LEU A 117 7.39 6.60 -5.22
C LEU A 117 5.97 6.06 -5.05
N ALA A 118 5.75 4.82 -5.46
CA ALA A 118 4.43 4.19 -5.44
C ALA A 118 4.52 2.71 -5.15
N ILE A 119 3.47 2.19 -4.52
CA ILE A 119 3.23 0.75 -4.38
C ILE A 119 1.83 0.42 -4.88
N ALA A 120 1.63 -0.78 -5.39
CA ALA A 120 0.32 -1.32 -5.73
C ALA A 120 0.27 -2.81 -5.38
N LEU A 121 -0.76 -3.21 -4.64
CA LEU A 121 -0.99 -4.59 -4.22
C LEU A 121 -2.05 -5.23 -5.13
N SER A 122 -1.81 -6.45 -5.56
CA SER A 122 -2.79 -7.21 -6.35
C SER A 122 -4.06 -7.54 -5.54
N ALA A 123 -5.17 -7.73 -6.22
CA ALA A 123 -6.44 -8.03 -5.56
C ALA A 123 -6.39 -9.30 -4.70
N ASP A 124 -5.58 -10.29 -5.08
CA ASP A 124 -5.38 -11.51 -4.29
C ASP A 124 -4.41 -11.33 -3.09
N GLY A 125 -3.73 -10.17 -3.01
CA GLY A 125 -2.80 -9.85 -1.92
C GLY A 125 -1.46 -10.58 -1.98
N GLN A 126 -1.14 -11.23 -3.10
CA GLN A 126 0.08 -12.04 -3.24
C GLN A 126 1.18 -11.36 -4.07
N LYS A 127 0.83 -10.36 -4.88
CA LYS A 127 1.78 -9.67 -5.76
C LYS A 127 1.79 -8.19 -5.44
N LEU A 128 2.97 -7.60 -5.47
CA LEU A 128 3.17 -6.19 -5.23
C LEU A 128 4.04 -5.61 -6.32
N ALA A 129 3.68 -4.45 -6.81
CA ALA A 129 4.51 -3.63 -7.67
C ALA A 129 5.01 -2.40 -6.89
N VAL A 130 6.28 -2.08 -7.05
CA VAL A 130 6.92 -0.90 -6.44
C VAL A 130 7.57 -0.09 -7.55
N SER A 131 7.25 1.18 -7.65
CA SER A 131 7.97 2.14 -8.48
C SER A 131 9.00 2.86 -7.63
N SER A 132 10.25 2.89 -8.08
CA SER A 132 11.33 3.66 -7.46
C SER A 132 11.92 4.64 -8.48
N MET A 133 12.41 5.77 -8.01
CA MET A 133 13.07 6.78 -8.81
C MET A 133 14.53 6.93 -8.36
N ASP A 134 15.44 6.88 -9.31
CA ASP A 134 16.85 7.18 -9.13
C ASP A 134 17.23 8.42 -9.96
N ILE A 135 17.98 9.32 -9.33
CA ILE A 135 18.52 10.53 -9.99
C ILE A 135 20.03 10.46 -9.92
N HIS A 136 20.65 10.28 -11.07
CA HIS A 136 22.12 10.20 -11.16
C HIS A 136 22.62 11.09 -12.32
N ASP A 137 23.62 11.91 -12.03
CA ASP A 137 24.25 12.84 -13.01
C ASP A 137 23.24 13.72 -13.80
N GLY A 138 22.14 14.13 -13.14
CA GLY A 138 21.10 14.96 -13.77
C GLY A 138 20.12 14.18 -14.66
N SER A 139 20.25 12.86 -14.75
CA SER A 139 19.31 11.98 -15.43
C SER A 139 18.37 11.32 -14.42
N VAL A 140 17.11 11.18 -14.82
CA VAL A 140 16.08 10.48 -14.04
C VAL A 140 15.83 9.10 -14.62
N LYS A 141 15.70 8.12 -13.74
CA LYS A 141 15.32 6.76 -14.13
C LYS A 141 14.30 6.23 -13.14
N SER A 142 13.18 5.73 -13.61
CA SER A 142 12.27 4.94 -12.77
C SER A 142 12.46 3.45 -13.00
N THR A 143 12.35 2.68 -11.93
CA THR A 143 12.36 1.22 -11.96
C THR A 143 11.07 0.71 -11.33
N VAL A 144 10.36 -0.17 -12.04
CA VAL A 144 9.20 -0.88 -11.50
C VAL A 144 9.62 -2.30 -11.20
N SER A 145 9.61 -2.66 -9.91
CA SER A 145 9.94 -3.99 -9.41
C SER A 145 8.68 -4.73 -9.00
N PHE A 146 8.62 -6.00 -9.36
CA PHE A 146 7.48 -6.88 -9.08
C PHE A 146 7.89 -7.94 -8.08
N TYR A 147 7.13 -8.03 -7.01
CA TYR A 147 7.29 -9.01 -5.93
C TYR A 147 6.17 -10.04 -6.00
N ASN A 148 6.47 -11.28 -5.63
CA ASN A 148 5.47 -12.33 -5.50
C ASN A 148 5.69 -13.08 -4.17
N PHE A 149 4.75 -12.97 -3.26
CA PHE A 149 4.78 -13.58 -1.93
C PHE A 149 4.08 -14.95 -1.90
N GLY A 150 3.55 -15.40 -3.04
CA GLY A 150 3.04 -16.75 -3.24
C GLY A 150 4.15 -17.72 -3.70
N ALA A 151 3.75 -18.93 -4.07
CA ALA A 151 4.66 -20.02 -4.43
C ALA A 151 5.68 -19.68 -5.53
N VAL A 152 5.37 -18.75 -6.44
CA VAL A 152 6.28 -18.35 -7.53
C VAL A 152 7.50 -17.58 -7.02
N GLY A 153 7.32 -16.76 -5.98
CA GLY A 153 8.38 -15.93 -5.40
C GLY A 153 9.07 -16.55 -4.19
N GLU A 154 8.56 -17.69 -3.66
CA GLU A 154 9.06 -18.31 -2.43
C GLU A 154 10.56 -18.66 -2.47
N ASN A 155 11.07 -19.01 -3.65
CA ASN A 155 12.49 -19.36 -3.87
C ASN A 155 13.29 -18.24 -4.55
N LYS A 156 12.77 -17.00 -4.61
CA LYS A 156 13.45 -15.84 -5.17
C LYS A 156 14.07 -15.00 -4.07
N VAL A 157 15.22 -14.39 -4.36
CA VAL A 157 15.84 -13.41 -3.46
C VAL A 157 14.87 -12.25 -3.29
N ASP A 158 14.54 -11.92 -2.05
CA ASP A 158 13.63 -10.85 -1.66
C ASP A 158 12.26 -10.90 -2.35
N HIS A 159 11.80 -12.09 -2.80
CA HIS A 159 10.57 -12.30 -3.53
C HIS A 159 10.45 -11.54 -4.87
N ILE A 160 11.53 -10.94 -5.40
CA ILE A 160 11.53 -10.20 -6.66
C ILE A 160 11.45 -11.18 -7.83
N VAL A 161 10.42 -11.04 -8.67
CA VAL A 161 10.18 -11.88 -9.84
C VAL A 161 10.51 -11.18 -11.15
N ALA A 162 10.44 -9.85 -11.21
CA ALA A 162 10.80 -9.04 -12.38
C ALA A 162 11.13 -7.61 -11.97
N SER A 163 11.91 -6.92 -12.80
CA SER A 163 12.19 -5.49 -12.65
C SER A 163 12.44 -4.87 -14.03
N TYR A 164 11.83 -3.70 -14.27
CA TYR A 164 11.94 -2.97 -15.54
C TYR A 164 12.31 -1.52 -15.26
N SER A 165 13.31 -1.01 -16.00
CA SER A 165 13.78 0.37 -15.86
C SER A 165 13.41 1.22 -17.07
N TYR A 166 13.04 2.47 -16.81
CA TYR A 166 12.60 3.45 -17.77
C TYR A 166 13.45 4.72 -17.63
N ALA A 167 14.25 5.03 -18.64
CA ALA A 167 15.08 6.23 -18.67
C ALA A 167 14.21 7.47 -18.92
N ASP A 168 14.63 8.61 -18.37
CA ASP A 168 14.00 9.91 -18.54
C ASP A 168 12.50 9.91 -18.22
N THR A 169 12.09 9.06 -17.27
CA THR A 169 10.69 8.84 -16.92
C THR A 169 10.53 8.81 -15.40
N VAL A 170 9.50 9.48 -14.92
CA VAL A 170 9.04 9.38 -13.51
C VAL A 170 7.72 8.65 -13.50
N ILE A 171 7.62 7.61 -12.65
CA ILE A 171 6.38 6.81 -12.47
C ILE A 171 5.88 7.01 -11.04
N PRO A 172 5.09 8.05 -10.77
CA PRO A 172 4.62 8.40 -9.42
C PRO A 172 3.42 7.58 -8.96
N GLU A 173 2.76 6.84 -9.86
CA GLU A 173 1.54 6.12 -9.53
C GLU A 173 1.51 4.75 -10.21
N LEU A 174 1.08 3.75 -9.45
CA LEU A 174 0.82 2.39 -9.89
C LEU A 174 -0.57 1.95 -9.43
N THR A 175 -1.22 1.12 -10.22
CA THR A 175 -2.45 0.43 -9.79
C THR A 175 -2.53 -0.96 -10.40
N TYR A 176 -2.97 -1.95 -9.60
CA TYR A 176 -3.30 -3.28 -10.11
C TYR A 176 -4.70 -3.30 -10.73
N ILE A 177 -4.82 -3.95 -11.88
CA ILE A 177 -6.10 -4.37 -12.46
C ILE A 177 -6.23 -5.87 -12.25
N GLY A 178 -7.06 -6.26 -11.29
CA GLY A 178 -7.15 -7.64 -10.85
C GLY A 178 -5.87 -8.11 -10.15
N SER A 179 -5.38 -9.29 -10.51
CA SER A 179 -4.19 -9.87 -9.88
C SER A 179 -2.98 -10.01 -10.82
N ASP A 180 -3.09 -9.62 -12.10
CA ASP A 180 -2.08 -9.95 -13.12
C ASP A 180 -1.60 -8.78 -13.96
N HIS A 181 -2.27 -7.63 -13.91
CA HIS A 181 -1.91 -6.47 -14.71
C HIS A 181 -1.66 -5.26 -13.82
N VAL A 182 -0.64 -4.48 -14.16
CA VAL A 182 -0.32 -3.21 -13.51
C VAL A 182 -0.40 -2.10 -14.55
N LEU A 183 -1.09 -1.02 -14.21
CA LEU A 183 -0.98 0.26 -14.89
C LEU A 183 0.04 1.10 -14.16
N ALA A 184 0.93 1.71 -14.93
CA ALA A 184 1.91 2.69 -14.46
C ALA A 184 1.62 4.02 -15.17
N PHE A 185 1.56 5.08 -14.40
CA PHE A 185 1.32 6.44 -14.89
C PHE A 185 2.63 7.22 -14.83
N SER A 186 2.94 7.95 -15.92
CA SER A 186 4.17 8.73 -16.07
C SER A 186 3.89 10.13 -16.62
#